data_67f6dff84035a370a1ee7b47ec63fb1d
#
_entry.id   67f6dff84035a370a1ee7b47ec63fb1d
#
_cell.length_a   1.000
_cell.length_b   1.000
_cell.length_c   1.000
_cell.angle_alpha   90.00
_cell.angle_beta   90.00
_cell.angle_gamma   90.00
#
_symmetry.space_group_name_H-M   'P 1'
#
loop_
_entity.id
_entity.type
_entity.pdbx_description
1 polymer ?
#
loop_
_entity_poly.entity_id
_entity_poly.type
_entity_poly.pdbx_seq_one_letter_code
_entity_poly.pdbx_strand_id
1 'polypeptide(L)'
;LAVPRPDFYIVRPCINFMGMSRHARIEYIEGDTEHIHPAEFWCEVFEGEHISVDYYKGQQELTVKGVRDPQDPLYKWKKWYKVDRVIPLPKVFEEVSQRYDWLNCEYIDGKLIEIHLRGNPNFNYGGESITPVWEGDDISDYIEQSNYKRLGFIIDG
;
A
#
# COMPACT_ATOMS: atom_id res chain seq x y z
N LEU A 1 5.99 -10.76 22.43
CA LEU A 1 6.77 -9.52 22.45
C LEU A 1 5.86 -8.38 22.94
N ALA A 2 6.37 -7.56 23.87
CA ALA A 2 5.64 -6.39 24.35
C ALA A 2 5.87 -5.19 23.40
N VAL A 3 4.88 -4.27 23.36
CA VAL A 3 5.08 -2.95 22.73
C VAL A 3 5.96 -2.07 23.62
N PRO A 4 6.71 -1.10 23.04
CA PRO A 4 7.63 -0.25 23.81
C PRO A 4 6.91 0.70 24.77
N ARG A 5 5.67 1.05 24.52
CA ARG A 5 4.81 1.92 25.34
C ARG A 5 3.33 1.67 24.99
N PRO A 6 2.39 2.01 25.92
CA PRO A 6 0.98 2.04 25.59
C PRO A 6 0.69 3.05 24.48
N ASP A 7 0.12 2.61 23.35
CA ASP A 7 -0.21 3.45 22.21
C ASP A 7 -1.13 2.70 21.22
N PHE A 8 -1.55 3.39 20.16
CA PHE A 8 -2.19 2.77 19.00
C PHE A 8 -1.14 2.20 18.05
N TYR A 9 -1.36 0.96 17.62
CA TYR A 9 -0.50 0.23 16.69
C TYR A 9 -1.33 -0.30 15.53
N ILE A 10 -0.70 -0.44 14.36
CA ILE A 10 -1.27 -1.23 13.28
C ILE A 10 -0.93 -2.68 13.52
N VAL A 11 -1.96 -3.52 13.70
CA VAL A 11 -1.84 -4.98 13.72
C VAL A 11 -2.21 -5.49 12.34
N ARG A 12 -1.33 -6.26 11.71
CA ARG A 12 -1.53 -6.74 10.35
C ARG A 12 -1.02 -8.15 10.15
N PRO A 13 -1.62 -8.92 9.20
CA PRO A 13 -1.15 -10.26 8.86
C PRO A 13 0.29 -10.23 8.31
N CYS A 14 1.08 -11.28 8.63
CA CYS A 14 2.38 -11.50 8.02
C CYS A 14 2.32 -11.75 6.51
N ILE A 15 1.14 -12.15 6.00
CA ILE A 15 0.90 -12.39 4.58
C ILE A 15 -0.07 -11.32 4.07
N ASN A 16 0.39 -10.53 3.10
CA ASN A 16 -0.44 -9.52 2.45
C ASN A 16 -1.29 -10.16 1.34
N PHE A 17 -2.49 -10.62 1.70
CA PHE A 17 -3.42 -11.23 0.75
C PHE A 17 -3.86 -10.23 -0.32
N MET A 18 -3.65 -10.60 -1.59
CA MET A 18 -4.01 -9.82 -2.79
C MET A 18 -3.39 -8.42 -2.84
N GLY A 19 -2.32 -8.17 -2.06
CA GLY A 19 -1.68 -6.85 -2.00
C GLY A 19 -2.55 -5.74 -1.41
N MET A 20 -3.58 -6.07 -0.63
CA MET A 20 -4.56 -5.10 -0.12
C MET A 20 -4.52 -4.90 1.38
N SER A 21 -3.52 -5.47 2.10
CA SER A 21 -3.43 -5.38 3.57
C SER A 21 -4.77 -5.68 4.30
N ARG A 22 -5.55 -6.62 3.77
CA ARG A 22 -6.82 -7.02 4.36
C ARG A 22 -6.59 -7.56 5.76
N HIS A 23 -7.52 -7.26 6.67
CA HIS A 23 -7.43 -7.55 8.10
C HIS A 23 -6.41 -6.72 8.88
N ALA A 24 -5.71 -5.76 8.24
CA ALA A 24 -4.98 -4.74 8.99
C ALA A 24 -5.98 -3.88 9.79
N ARG A 25 -5.65 -3.63 11.06
CA ARG A 25 -6.48 -2.83 11.97
C ARG A 25 -5.62 -1.95 12.86
N ILE A 26 -6.19 -0.86 13.34
CA ILE A 26 -5.56 -0.04 14.39
C ILE A 26 -6.12 -0.52 15.72
N GLU A 27 -5.22 -0.82 16.65
CA GLU A 27 -5.55 -1.38 17.96
C GLU A 27 -4.72 -0.69 19.05
N TYR A 28 -5.35 -0.36 20.19
CA TYR A 28 -4.64 0.15 21.34
C TYR A 28 -4.03 -1.00 22.14
N ILE A 29 -2.72 -0.97 22.33
CA ILE A 29 -1.97 -2.02 23.03
C ILE A 29 -1.28 -1.39 24.24
N GLU A 30 -1.57 -1.90 25.42
CA GLU A 30 -1.01 -1.37 26.69
C GLU A 30 0.40 -1.88 27.00
N GLY A 31 0.71 -3.12 26.60
CA GLY A 31 1.98 -3.74 26.94
C GLY A 31 2.24 -5.05 26.23
N ASP A 32 1.68 -6.18 26.71
CA ASP A 32 1.89 -7.46 26.07
C ASP A 32 1.07 -7.62 24.77
N THR A 33 1.47 -8.57 23.95
CA THR A 33 0.87 -8.84 22.64
C THR A 33 0.42 -10.30 22.53
N GLU A 34 0.12 -10.96 23.65
CA GLU A 34 -0.28 -12.37 23.68
C GLU A 34 -1.62 -12.62 22.96
N HIS A 35 -2.47 -11.57 22.90
CA HIS A 35 -3.74 -11.59 22.19
C HIS A 35 -3.62 -11.47 20.66
N ILE A 36 -2.46 -11.05 20.15
CA ILE A 36 -2.20 -10.96 18.71
C ILE A 36 -2.01 -12.35 18.14
N HIS A 37 -2.70 -12.66 17.04
CA HIS A 37 -2.60 -13.96 16.40
C HIS A 37 -1.16 -14.26 15.95
N PRO A 38 -0.66 -15.51 16.09
CA PRO A 38 0.72 -15.85 15.71
C PRO A 38 1.13 -15.53 14.27
N ALA A 39 0.17 -15.39 13.36
CA ALA A 39 0.41 -14.98 11.98
C ALA A 39 0.22 -13.46 11.73
N GLU A 40 0.18 -12.67 12.78
CA GLU A 40 0.10 -11.21 12.74
C GLU A 40 1.33 -10.60 13.40
N PHE A 41 1.60 -9.35 13.07
CA PHE A 41 2.60 -8.52 13.74
C PHE A 41 2.06 -7.10 13.93
N TRP A 42 2.65 -6.35 14.82
CA TRP A 42 2.32 -4.96 15.06
C TRP A 42 3.46 -4.04 14.58
N CYS A 43 3.09 -2.83 14.21
CA CYS A 43 4.03 -1.74 13.91
C CYS A 43 3.41 -0.41 14.32
N GLU A 44 4.24 0.62 14.41
CA GLU A 44 3.79 1.98 14.71
C GLU A 44 2.78 2.47 13.66
N VAL A 45 1.81 3.28 14.11
CA VAL A 45 0.92 4.02 13.22
C VAL A 45 1.69 5.22 12.69
N PHE A 46 1.83 5.30 11.37
CA PHE A 46 2.36 6.49 10.71
C PHE A 46 1.22 7.27 10.09
N GLU A 47 1.27 8.59 10.24
CA GLU A 47 0.34 9.52 9.63
C GLU A 47 1.06 10.32 8.54
N GLY A 48 0.31 10.81 7.55
CA GLY A 48 0.85 11.62 6.49
C GLY A 48 0.54 11.11 5.08
N GLU A 49 1.31 11.57 4.11
CA GLU A 49 1.12 11.19 2.72
C GLU A 49 1.55 9.75 2.47
N HIS A 50 0.68 8.98 1.82
CA HIS A 50 1.03 7.65 1.32
C HIS A 50 1.58 7.76 -0.10
N ILE A 51 2.83 7.35 -0.27
CA ILE A 51 3.55 7.36 -1.54
C ILE A 51 3.97 5.93 -1.89
N SER A 52 3.76 5.54 -3.12
CA SER A 52 4.28 4.28 -3.67
C SER A 52 5.25 4.61 -4.81
N VAL A 53 6.42 3.98 -4.80
CA VAL A 53 7.49 4.24 -5.76
C VAL A 53 7.93 2.95 -6.41
N ASP A 54 7.92 2.92 -7.73
CA ASP A 54 8.48 1.83 -8.52
C ASP A 54 9.92 2.15 -8.92
N TYR A 55 10.78 1.16 -8.75
CA TYR A 55 12.17 1.19 -9.19
C TYR A 55 12.43 0.05 -10.17
N TYR A 56 13.04 0.37 -11.30
CA TYR A 56 13.58 -0.60 -12.23
C TYR A 56 15.10 -0.61 -12.14
N LYS A 57 15.67 -1.74 -11.78
CA LYS A 57 17.13 -1.89 -11.58
C LYS A 57 17.71 -0.80 -10.66
N GLY A 58 16.98 -0.45 -9.62
CA GLY A 58 17.37 0.57 -8.66
C GLY A 58 17.13 2.02 -9.08
N GLN A 59 16.67 2.27 -10.31
CA GLN A 59 16.32 3.60 -10.80
C GLN A 59 14.81 3.83 -10.64
N GLN A 60 14.44 5.01 -10.14
CA GLN A 60 13.04 5.38 -10.01
C GLN A 60 12.39 5.54 -11.39
N GLU A 61 11.24 4.88 -11.57
CA GLU A 61 10.45 4.91 -12.81
C GLU A 61 9.09 5.59 -12.62
N LEU A 62 8.47 5.38 -11.46
CA LEU A 62 7.13 5.89 -11.18
C LEU A 62 7.00 6.25 -9.71
N THR A 63 6.39 7.40 -9.43
CA THR A 63 5.95 7.77 -8.09
C THR A 63 4.46 8.10 -8.13
N VAL A 64 3.70 7.48 -7.25
CA VAL A 64 2.27 7.73 -7.12
C VAL A 64 1.90 8.04 -5.67
N LYS A 65 0.89 8.90 -5.51
CA LYS A 65 0.31 9.26 -4.22
C LYS A 65 -1.08 8.63 -4.09
N GLY A 66 -1.32 7.95 -2.98
CA GLY A 66 -2.62 7.42 -2.60
C GLY A 66 -3.46 8.43 -1.82
N VAL A 67 -4.76 8.46 -2.12
CA VAL A 67 -5.77 9.20 -1.36
C VAL A 67 -6.77 8.23 -0.78
N ARG A 68 -7.03 8.35 0.50
CA ARG A 68 -7.95 7.50 1.27
C ARG A 68 -8.90 8.39 2.09
N ASP A 69 -10.12 7.92 2.31
CA ASP A 69 -10.97 8.46 3.34
C ASP A 69 -10.50 7.93 4.70
N PRO A 70 -10.29 8.79 5.71
CA PRO A 70 -9.93 8.32 7.05
C PRO A 70 -10.95 7.38 7.69
N GLN A 71 -12.20 7.41 7.26
CA GLN A 71 -13.28 6.55 7.77
C GLN A 71 -13.35 5.19 7.06
N ASP A 72 -12.70 5.07 5.89
CA ASP A 72 -12.64 3.81 5.16
C ASP A 72 -11.64 2.83 5.81
N PRO A 73 -11.83 1.52 5.63
CA PRO A 73 -10.83 0.53 6.01
C PRO A 73 -9.46 0.82 5.42
N LEU A 74 -8.38 0.42 6.10
CA LEU A 74 -6.99 0.73 5.72
C LEU A 74 -6.62 0.29 4.29
N TYR A 75 -7.30 -0.72 3.76
CA TYR A 75 -7.07 -1.25 2.40
C TYR A 75 -7.87 -0.54 1.31
N LYS A 76 -8.83 0.35 1.67
CA LYS A 76 -9.73 0.99 0.70
C LYS A 76 -9.18 2.34 0.29
N TRP A 77 -8.73 2.43 -0.95
CA TRP A 77 -8.24 3.64 -1.56
C TRP A 77 -9.31 4.27 -2.44
N LYS A 78 -9.38 5.62 -2.45
CA LYS A 78 -10.25 6.38 -3.34
C LYS A 78 -9.59 6.63 -4.68
N LYS A 79 -8.32 6.99 -4.67
CA LYS A 79 -7.61 7.39 -5.89
C LYS A 79 -6.10 7.25 -5.69
N TRP A 80 -5.41 6.93 -6.77
CA TRP A 80 -3.96 7.04 -6.89
C TRP A 80 -3.65 7.94 -8.07
N TYR A 81 -2.65 8.82 -7.96
CA TYR A 81 -2.23 9.69 -9.03
C TYR A 81 -0.71 9.85 -9.06
N LYS A 82 -0.16 10.03 -10.26
CA LYS A 82 1.26 10.29 -10.46
C LYS A 82 1.65 11.61 -9.81
N VAL A 83 2.85 11.64 -9.25
CA VAL A 83 3.45 12.85 -8.68
C VAL A 83 4.89 12.97 -9.15
N ASP A 84 5.28 14.19 -9.49
CA ASP A 84 6.67 14.51 -9.83
C ASP A 84 7.48 14.70 -8.53
N ARG A 85 7.90 13.57 -7.95
CA ARG A 85 8.70 13.54 -6.72
C ARG A 85 9.81 12.52 -6.87
N VAL A 86 11.04 12.94 -6.59
CA VAL A 86 12.21 12.05 -6.56
C VAL A 86 12.39 11.48 -5.16
N ILE A 87 12.34 10.15 -5.07
CA ILE A 87 12.58 9.39 -3.83
C ILE A 87 13.61 8.30 -4.16
N PRO A 88 14.86 8.45 -3.75
CA PRO A 88 15.89 7.48 -4.06
C PRO A 88 15.60 6.14 -3.39
N LEU A 89 16.00 5.03 -4.04
CA LEU A 89 15.92 3.72 -3.43
C LEU A 89 16.74 3.72 -2.11
N PRO A 90 16.15 3.26 -0.99
CA PRO A 90 16.89 3.15 0.25
C PRO A 90 18.11 2.23 0.10
N LYS A 91 19.27 2.67 0.61
CA LYS A 91 20.55 1.95 0.46
C LYS A 91 20.49 0.48 0.88
N VAL A 92 19.68 0.18 1.88
CA VAL A 92 19.49 -1.20 2.37
C VAL A 92 18.94 -2.16 1.29
N PHE A 93 18.35 -1.62 0.21
CA PHE A 93 17.80 -2.42 -0.89
C PHE A 93 18.66 -2.41 -2.16
N GLU A 94 19.85 -1.81 -2.13
CA GLU A 94 20.76 -1.81 -3.30
C GLU A 94 21.11 -3.23 -3.75
N GLU A 95 21.43 -4.14 -2.83
CA GLU A 95 21.69 -5.55 -3.17
C GLU A 95 20.44 -6.28 -3.67
N VAL A 96 19.27 -5.95 -3.15
CA VAL A 96 18.00 -6.53 -3.59
C VAL A 96 17.71 -6.12 -5.03
N SER A 97 17.95 -4.85 -5.38
CA SER A 97 17.74 -4.32 -6.73
C SER A 97 18.69 -4.92 -7.79
N GLN A 98 19.78 -5.55 -7.37
CA GLN A 98 20.67 -6.32 -8.28
C GLN A 98 20.10 -7.72 -8.61
N ARG A 99 19.21 -8.23 -7.78
CA ARG A 99 18.61 -9.59 -7.93
C ARG A 99 17.23 -9.54 -8.57
N TYR A 100 16.51 -8.43 -8.40
CA TYR A 100 15.15 -8.24 -8.89
C TYR A 100 15.09 -6.97 -9.73
N ASP A 101 14.64 -7.10 -10.97
CA ASP A 101 14.55 -5.97 -11.90
C ASP A 101 13.62 -4.89 -11.40
N TRP A 102 12.51 -5.28 -10.75
CA TRP A 102 11.52 -4.38 -10.23
C TRP A 102 11.39 -4.47 -8.71
N LEU A 103 11.33 -3.32 -8.08
CA LEU A 103 10.96 -3.15 -6.68
C LEU A 103 9.86 -2.08 -6.58
N ASN A 104 8.87 -2.31 -5.76
CA ASN A 104 7.93 -1.27 -5.36
C ASN A 104 8.07 -1.04 -3.85
N CYS A 105 8.26 0.21 -3.45
CA CYS A 105 8.38 0.61 -2.05
C CYS A 105 7.23 1.56 -1.69
N GLU A 106 6.58 1.30 -0.57
CA GLU A 106 5.50 2.13 -0.05
C GLU A 106 5.96 2.90 1.20
N TYR A 107 5.59 4.17 1.26
CA TYR A 107 6.00 5.10 2.31
C TYR A 107 4.80 5.84 2.88
N ILE A 108 4.82 6.12 4.18
CA ILE A 108 3.94 7.10 4.82
C ILE A 108 4.83 8.18 5.46
N ASP A 109 4.67 9.42 5.01
CA ASP A 109 5.48 10.57 5.45
C ASP A 109 6.99 10.29 5.40
N GLY A 110 7.45 9.67 4.30
CA GLY A 110 8.85 9.30 4.08
C GLY A 110 9.35 8.08 4.85
N LYS A 111 8.52 7.47 5.70
CA LYS A 111 8.85 6.23 6.41
C LYS A 111 8.44 5.02 5.57
N LEU A 112 9.36 4.13 5.30
CA LEU A 112 9.09 2.91 4.55
C LEU A 112 8.17 1.99 5.36
N ILE A 113 7.09 1.50 4.73
CA ILE A 113 6.10 0.61 5.36
C ILE A 113 6.01 -0.75 4.68
N GLU A 114 6.35 -0.84 3.40
CA GLU A 114 6.24 -2.08 2.64
C GLU A 114 7.19 -2.08 1.45
N ILE A 115 7.64 -3.27 1.05
CA ILE A 115 8.40 -3.51 -0.17
C ILE A 115 7.82 -4.71 -0.91
N HIS A 116 7.69 -4.60 -2.24
CA HIS A 116 7.32 -5.68 -3.13
C HIS A 116 8.43 -5.94 -4.14
N LEU A 117 8.70 -7.22 -4.41
CA LEU A 117 9.70 -7.64 -5.41
C LEU A 117 9.08 -7.66 -6.83
N ARG A 118 8.36 -6.61 -7.16
CA ARG A 118 7.68 -6.38 -8.44
C ARG A 118 7.36 -4.89 -8.57
N GLY A 119 7.12 -4.41 -9.78
CA GLY A 119 6.53 -3.09 -10.00
C GLY A 119 5.02 -3.07 -9.73
N ASN A 120 4.46 -1.87 -9.71
CA ASN A 120 3.01 -1.65 -9.62
C ASN A 120 2.39 -1.77 -11.02
N PRO A 121 1.61 -2.81 -11.31
CA PRO A 121 1.06 -3.02 -12.65
C PRO A 121 -0.08 -2.05 -13.01
N ASN A 122 -0.62 -1.33 -12.03
CA ASN A 122 -1.85 -0.56 -12.21
C ASN A 122 -1.70 0.63 -13.16
N PHE A 123 -0.49 1.15 -13.36
CA PHE A 123 -0.18 2.25 -14.27
C PHE A 123 0.39 1.81 -15.62
N ASN A 124 0.44 0.51 -15.91
CA ASN A 124 0.95 -0.01 -17.19
C ASN A 124 0.07 0.37 -18.40
N TYR A 125 -1.15 0.78 -18.15
CA TYR A 125 -2.11 1.17 -19.19
C TYR A 125 -2.07 2.66 -19.53
N GLY A 126 -1.13 3.41 -18.98
CA GLY A 126 -1.05 4.86 -19.11
C GLY A 126 -1.92 5.60 -18.09
N GLY A 127 -2.26 6.86 -18.42
CA GLY A 127 -3.06 7.71 -17.52
C GLY A 127 -2.25 8.39 -16.42
N GLU A 128 -2.78 9.49 -15.90
CA GLU A 128 -2.17 10.27 -14.82
C GLU A 128 -2.70 9.89 -13.44
N SER A 129 -3.88 9.26 -13.41
CA SER A 129 -4.47 8.74 -12.20
C SER A 129 -5.28 7.48 -12.42
N ILE A 130 -5.51 6.74 -11.34
CA ILE A 130 -6.40 5.58 -11.32
C ILE A 130 -7.32 5.66 -10.11
N THR A 131 -8.56 5.24 -10.31
CA THR A 131 -9.58 5.16 -9.27
C THR A 131 -9.95 3.69 -9.08
N PRO A 132 -9.69 3.08 -7.91
CA PRO A 132 -10.15 1.72 -7.62
C PRO A 132 -11.68 1.67 -7.63
N VAL A 133 -12.24 0.67 -8.27
CA VAL A 133 -13.69 0.41 -8.29
C VAL A 133 -13.99 -0.70 -7.28
N TRP A 134 -14.90 -0.45 -6.37
CA TRP A 134 -15.28 -1.36 -5.30
C TRP A 134 -16.67 -1.94 -5.52
N GLU A 135 -16.96 -3.05 -4.88
CA GLU A 135 -18.29 -3.63 -4.86
C GLU A 135 -19.31 -2.62 -4.30
N GLY A 136 -20.38 -2.33 -5.06
CA GLY A 136 -21.39 -1.33 -4.73
C GLY A 136 -21.17 0.06 -5.33
N ASP A 137 -20.01 0.31 -5.95
CA ASP A 137 -19.81 1.53 -6.72
C ASP A 137 -20.69 1.49 -7.99
N ASP A 138 -21.22 2.67 -8.40
CA ASP A 138 -21.91 2.79 -9.67
C ASP A 138 -20.89 2.73 -10.81
N ILE A 139 -20.95 1.66 -11.57
CA ILE A 139 -20.10 1.40 -12.74
C ILE A 139 -20.94 1.24 -14.01
N SER A 140 -22.13 1.83 -14.05
CA SER A 140 -23.06 1.69 -15.19
C SER A 140 -22.42 2.05 -16.53
N ASP A 141 -21.44 2.93 -16.54
CA ASP A 141 -20.67 3.34 -17.72
C ASP A 141 -19.46 2.42 -18.03
N TYR A 142 -19.16 1.45 -17.15
CA TYR A 142 -17.99 0.59 -17.24
C TYR A 142 -18.42 -0.88 -17.17
N ILE A 143 -17.83 -1.70 -18.00
CA ILE A 143 -18.29 -3.05 -18.30
C ILE A 143 -17.95 -4.08 -17.22
N GLU A 144 -18.86 -5.05 -17.07
CA GLU A 144 -18.78 -6.39 -16.47
C GLU A 144 -18.40 -6.50 -14.98
N GLN A 145 -19.36 -6.99 -14.22
CA GLN A 145 -19.23 -7.34 -12.82
C GLN A 145 -18.27 -8.52 -12.62
N SER A 146 -17.34 -8.37 -11.70
CA SER A 146 -16.52 -9.46 -11.21
C SER A 146 -16.92 -9.82 -9.76
N ASN A 147 -16.68 -11.07 -9.37
CA ASN A 147 -16.97 -11.57 -8.02
C ASN A 147 -15.99 -11.04 -6.95
N TYR A 148 -15.11 -10.11 -7.28
CA TYR A 148 -14.15 -9.50 -6.37
C TYR A 148 -14.67 -8.17 -5.82
N LYS A 149 -14.33 -7.84 -4.56
CA LYS A 149 -14.75 -6.58 -3.92
C LYS A 149 -14.23 -5.33 -4.63
N ARG A 150 -13.03 -5.39 -5.19
CA ARG A 150 -12.51 -4.40 -6.13
C ARG A 150 -12.69 -4.94 -7.53
N LEU A 151 -13.47 -4.26 -8.32
CA LEU A 151 -13.80 -4.66 -9.70
C LEU A 151 -12.72 -4.26 -10.70
N GLY A 152 -11.98 -3.18 -10.41
CA GLY A 152 -10.96 -2.67 -11.32
C GLY A 152 -10.52 -1.25 -10.96
N PHE A 153 -10.13 -0.51 -11.97
CA PHE A 153 -9.72 0.89 -11.89
C PHE A 153 -10.32 1.67 -13.05
N ILE A 154 -10.65 2.93 -12.80
CA ILE A 154 -10.86 3.93 -13.85
C ILE A 154 -9.52 4.63 -14.06
N ILE A 155 -9.12 4.77 -15.33
CA ILE A 155 -7.86 5.41 -15.71
C ILE A 155 -8.22 6.75 -16.34
N ASP A 156 -7.80 7.83 -15.71
CA ASP A 156 -7.97 9.18 -16.21
C ASP A 156 -6.74 9.59 -17.03
N GLY A 157 -6.99 10.05 -18.25
CA GLY A 157 -5.96 10.50 -19.21
C GLY A 157 -5.45 11.92 -18.94
#